data_06910663e9411fad37055d41e69294a1
#
_entry.id   06910663e9411fad37055d41e69294a1
#
_cell.length_a   1.000
_cell.length_b   1.000
_cell.length_c   1.000
_cell.angle_alpha   90.00
_cell.angle_beta   90.00
_cell.angle_gamma   90.00
#
_symmetry.space_group_name_H-M   'P 1'
#
loop_
_entity.id
_entity.type
_entity.pdbx_description
1 polymer ?
#
loop_
_entity_poly.entity_id
_entity_poly.type
_entity_poly.pdbx_seq_one_letter_code
_entity_poly.pdbx_strand_id
1 'polypeptide(L)'
;NIDMQVKNAMFRYPALPAGVDQINISANVRNPGGNIDLTTIQINPFSFRLAGNPFSLTADVKTPVSDPDFKAEAKGTLDLGMIKQVYPLGDMELNGTINADMQMSGRLSYIEKEQYDNMKASGTIGLTNMKLKMQDMPDVDIKKSLFTFTPKYLQLSETTVNIGKNDITADSRFENYIGYALKGTTLKGTLNIHSNYFNLNDFMTASADSVATTEAAATDSTAIAGVIEVPRNIDFQMDANLKQVLFDKMTFNNMNGKLVVKDGKVDMKNLSMGTMGGNVV
;
A
#
# COMPACT_ATOMS: atom_id res chain seq x y z
N ASN A 1 14.13 12.88 -25.92
CA ASN A 1 13.50 11.59 -26.28
C ASN A 1 14.34 10.46 -25.75
N ILE A 2 13.69 9.48 -25.13
CA ILE A 2 14.32 8.25 -24.63
C ILE A 2 13.53 7.10 -25.25
N ASP A 3 14.24 6.22 -25.96
CA ASP A 3 13.68 4.98 -26.49
C ASP A 3 14.49 3.83 -25.92
N MET A 4 13.82 2.92 -25.21
CA MET A 4 14.42 1.72 -24.64
C MET A 4 13.70 0.48 -25.18
N GLN A 5 14.47 -0.45 -25.73
CA GLN A 5 13.95 -1.72 -26.21
C GLN A 5 14.83 -2.87 -25.73
N VAL A 6 14.20 -3.80 -25.02
CA VAL A 6 14.80 -5.08 -24.61
C VAL A 6 13.90 -6.18 -25.13
N LYS A 7 14.49 -7.21 -25.76
CA LYS A 7 13.75 -8.34 -26.33
C LYS A 7 14.31 -9.64 -25.82
N ASN A 8 13.43 -10.45 -25.26
CA ASN A 8 13.73 -11.81 -24.78
C ASN A 8 15.03 -11.90 -23.97
N ALA A 9 15.28 -10.89 -23.13
CA ALA A 9 16.44 -10.90 -22.27
C ALA A 9 16.24 -11.87 -21.10
N MET A 10 17.34 -12.23 -20.49
CA MET A 10 17.34 -13.00 -19.26
C MET A 10 18.28 -12.35 -18.25
N PHE A 11 17.94 -12.47 -16.99
CA PHE A 11 18.80 -12.10 -15.88
C PHE A 11 18.96 -13.29 -14.95
N ARG A 12 20.20 -13.61 -14.61
CA ARG A 12 20.52 -14.62 -13.61
C ARG A 12 21.69 -14.14 -12.76
N TYR A 13 21.52 -14.14 -11.47
CA TYR A 13 22.62 -13.89 -10.55
C TYR A 13 23.50 -15.15 -10.47
N PRO A 14 24.85 -15.07 -10.63
CA PRO A 14 25.71 -16.26 -10.81
C PRO A 14 25.61 -17.31 -9.69
N ALA A 15 25.41 -16.87 -8.46
CA ALA A 15 25.36 -17.74 -7.29
C ALA A 15 23.95 -18.28 -6.97
N LEU A 16 22.93 -17.93 -7.76
CA LEU A 16 21.54 -18.29 -7.45
C LEU A 16 20.97 -19.31 -8.44
N PRO A 17 20.06 -20.20 -7.99
CA PRO A 17 19.58 -21.34 -8.78
C PRO A 17 18.66 -20.95 -9.93
N ALA A 18 17.91 -19.85 -9.80
CA ALA A 18 16.94 -19.43 -10.78
C ALA A 18 17.26 -18.07 -11.39
N GLY A 19 16.53 -17.67 -12.43
CA GLY A 19 16.64 -16.40 -13.10
C GLY A 19 15.27 -15.85 -13.50
N VAL A 20 15.29 -14.65 -14.05
CA VAL A 20 14.15 -14.04 -14.74
C VAL A 20 14.41 -14.19 -16.22
N ASP A 21 13.47 -14.73 -16.96
CA ASP A 21 13.57 -14.92 -18.40
C ASP A 21 12.44 -14.23 -19.18
N GLN A 22 12.51 -14.27 -20.49
CA GLN A 22 11.56 -13.63 -21.40
C GLN A 22 11.30 -12.15 -21.03
N ILE A 23 12.35 -11.45 -20.58
CA ILE A 23 12.26 -10.05 -20.27
C ILE A 23 12.10 -9.27 -21.57
N ASN A 24 10.97 -8.60 -21.72
CA ASN A 24 10.71 -7.70 -22.82
C ASN A 24 10.34 -6.33 -22.26
N ILE A 25 11.02 -5.31 -22.74
CA ILE A 25 10.76 -3.92 -22.36
C ILE A 25 10.68 -3.11 -23.65
N SER A 26 9.59 -2.39 -23.83
CA SER A 26 9.49 -1.35 -24.83
C SER A 26 9.00 -0.10 -24.12
N ALA A 27 9.89 0.84 -23.90
CA ALA A 27 9.58 2.08 -23.20
C ALA A 27 10.02 3.28 -24.07
N ASN A 28 9.14 4.27 -24.14
CA ASN A 28 9.32 5.46 -24.92
C ASN A 28 8.92 6.68 -24.10
N VAL A 29 9.82 7.65 -23.99
CA VAL A 29 9.53 8.94 -23.36
C VAL A 29 9.84 10.03 -24.37
N ARG A 30 8.85 10.83 -24.71
CA ARG A 30 8.95 11.91 -25.68
C ARG A 30 8.49 13.23 -25.09
N ASN A 31 9.30 14.24 -25.28
CA ASN A 31 8.92 15.63 -25.04
C ASN A 31 9.38 16.47 -26.26
N PRO A 32 8.47 17.19 -26.95
CA PRO A 32 8.83 17.99 -28.09
C PRO A 32 9.67 19.23 -27.76
N GLY A 33 9.83 19.53 -26.46
CA GLY A 33 10.53 20.69 -25.94
C GLY A 33 9.61 21.72 -25.28
N GLY A 34 10.22 22.60 -24.49
CA GLY A 34 9.53 23.70 -23.80
C GLY A 34 8.82 23.28 -22.52
N ASN A 35 7.61 22.78 -22.61
CA ASN A 35 6.79 22.43 -21.44
C ASN A 35 6.91 20.94 -21.10
N ILE A 36 7.23 20.61 -19.83
CA ILE A 36 7.29 19.24 -19.33
C ILE A 36 5.94 18.51 -19.47
N ASP A 37 4.86 19.25 -19.47
CA ASP A 37 3.51 18.71 -19.61
C ASP A 37 3.20 18.17 -21.01
N LEU A 38 4.03 18.49 -22.00
CA LEU A 38 3.98 17.89 -23.34
C LEU A 38 4.65 16.51 -23.40
N THR A 39 5.14 16.02 -22.25
CA THR A 39 5.76 14.71 -22.18
C THR A 39 4.71 13.61 -22.35
N THR A 40 5.07 12.62 -23.17
CA THR A 40 4.36 11.36 -23.27
C THR A 40 5.26 10.23 -22.79
N ILE A 41 4.71 9.32 -22.01
CA ILE A 41 5.40 8.14 -21.49
C ILE A 41 4.61 6.92 -21.95
N GLN A 42 5.28 6.00 -22.63
CA GLN A 42 4.68 4.74 -23.07
C GLN A 42 5.55 3.57 -22.62
N ILE A 43 4.93 2.59 -22.02
CA ILE A 43 5.52 1.31 -21.68
C ILE A 43 4.60 0.24 -22.30
N ASN A 44 5.10 -0.45 -23.36
CA ASN A 44 4.30 -1.46 -24.05
C ASN A 44 5.15 -2.49 -24.82
N PRO A 45 5.41 -3.65 -24.23
CA PRO A 45 5.16 -4.04 -22.83
C PRO A 45 6.36 -3.78 -21.91
N PHE A 46 6.14 -3.91 -20.61
CA PHE A 46 7.11 -4.42 -19.65
C PHE A 46 6.65 -5.82 -19.23
N SER A 47 7.33 -6.86 -19.66
CA SER A 47 6.96 -8.24 -19.35
C SER A 47 8.17 -9.09 -19.02
N PHE A 48 7.96 -10.09 -18.21
CA PHE A 48 8.96 -11.09 -17.86
C PHE A 48 8.30 -12.38 -17.36
N ARG A 49 9.10 -13.41 -17.20
CA ARG A 49 8.70 -14.64 -16.53
C ARG A 49 9.63 -14.89 -15.35
N LEU A 50 9.05 -14.98 -14.16
CA LEU A 50 9.73 -15.31 -12.92
C LEU A 50 9.33 -16.72 -12.48
N ALA A 51 10.30 -17.64 -12.44
CA ALA A 51 10.09 -19.05 -12.09
C ALA A 51 8.92 -19.69 -12.86
N GLY A 52 8.80 -19.41 -14.16
CA GLY A 52 7.75 -19.92 -15.02
C GLY A 52 6.46 -19.12 -15.03
N ASN A 53 6.23 -18.21 -14.06
CA ASN A 53 5.03 -17.37 -13.97
C ASN A 53 5.20 -16.10 -14.81
N PRO A 54 4.33 -15.85 -15.80
CA PRO A 54 4.38 -14.64 -16.60
C PRO A 54 3.78 -13.45 -15.83
N PHE A 55 4.38 -12.29 -16.04
CA PHE A 55 3.85 -11.00 -15.60
C PHE A 55 4.03 -9.97 -16.71
N SER A 56 3.04 -9.12 -16.89
CA SER A 56 3.07 -8.02 -17.85
C SER A 56 2.44 -6.75 -17.30
N LEU A 57 3.03 -5.62 -17.69
CA LEU A 57 2.54 -4.28 -17.40
C LEU A 57 2.58 -3.48 -18.69
N THR A 58 1.52 -2.70 -18.96
CA THR A 58 1.52 -1.62 -19.95
C THR A 58 1.12 -0.32 -19.28
N ALA A 59 1.69 0.79 -19.74
CA ALA A 59 1.32 2.11 -19.25
C ALA A 59 1.50 3.15 -20.35
N ASP A 60 0.51 4.02 -20.51
CA ASP A 60 0.56 5.22 -21.34
C ASP A 60 0.18 6.41 -20.47
N VAL A 61 0.99 7.46 -20.47
CA VAL A 61 0.71 8.70 -19.74
C VAL A 61 0.99 9.89 -20.66
N LYS A 62 0.06 10.83 -20.71
CA LYS A 62 0.18 12.12 -21.36
C LYS A 62 -0.11 13.22 -20.35
N THR A 63 0.35 14.44 -20.62
CA THR A 63 0.14 15.61 -19.75
C THR A 63 0.40 15.30 -18.26
N PRO A 64 1.61 14.79 -17.91
CA PRO A 64 1.85 14.17 -16.62
C PRO A 64 1.80 15.13 -15.42
N VAL A 65 1.84 16.43 -15.66
CA VAL A 65 1.90 17.44 -14.59
C VAL A 65 0.54 18.09 -14.35
N SER A 66 -0.10 18.65 -15.39
CA SER A 66 -1.34 19.42 -15.23
C SER A 66 -2.56 18.53 -15.06
N ASP A 67 -2.77 17.59 -15.99
CA ASP A 67 -3.94 16.72 -16.04
C ASP A 67 -3.55 15.34 -16.62
N PRO A 68 -2.96 14.45 -15.84
CA PRO A 68 -2.53 13.14 -16.30
C PRO A 68 -3.66 12.38 -17.01
N ASP A 69 -3.46 12.17 -18.33
CA ASP A 69 -4.27 11.27 -19.16
C ASP A 69 -3.53 9.95 -19.21
N PHE A 70 -4.09 8.91 -18.61
CA PHE A 70 -3.38 7.65 -18.38
C PHE A 70 -4.18 6.45 -18.83
N LYS A 71 -3.44 5.42 -19.24
CA LYS A 71 -3.92 4.05 -19.41
C LYS A 71 -2.89 3.12 -18.81
N ALA A 72 -3.32 2.17 -17.99
CA ALA A 72 -2.46 1.15 -17.39
C ALA A 72 -3.17 -0.20 -17.35
N GLU A 73 -2.42 -1.26 -17.61
CA GLU A 73 -2.89 -2.64 -17.48
C GLU A 73 -1.78 -3.45 -16.79
N ALA A 74 -2.16 -4.28 -15.81
CA ALA A 74 -1.25 -5.21 -15.15
C ALA A 74 -1.89 -6.59 -15.09
N LYS A 75 -1.15 -7.62 -15.52
CA LYS A 75 -1.66 -8.99 -15.55
C LYS A 75 -0.54 -9.99 -15.27
N GLY A 76 -0.83 -10.93 -14.39
CA GLY A 76 0.07 -12.05 -14.13
C GLY A 76 0.16 -12.40 -12.67
N THR A 77 1.08 -13.33 -12.39
CA THR A 77 1.34 -13.85 -11.06
C THR A 77 2.81 -13.64 -10.71
N LEU A 78 3.07 -13.07 -9.53
CA LEU A 78 4.40 -12.93 -8.96
C LEU A 78 4.50 -13.81 -7.71
N ASP A 79 5.34 -14.82 -7.75
CA ASP A 79 5.74 -15.62 -6.59
C ASP A 79 6.97 -14.96 -5.95
N LEU A 80 6.74 -14.26 -4.84
CA LEU A 80 7.79 -13.52 -4.14
C LEU A 80 8.79 -14.44 -3.44
N GLY A 81 8.38 -15.66 -3.08
CA GLY A 81 9.29 -16.67 -2.55
C GLY A 81 10.38 -17.09 -3.53
N MET A 82 10.15 -16.88 -4.81
CA MET A 82 11.13 -17.14 -5.87
C MET A 82 12.15 -16.00 -6.03
N ILE A 83 11.88 -14.80 -5.50
CA ILE A 83 12.79 -13.66 -5.64
C ILE A 83 14.15 -13.97 -5.02
N LYS A 84 14.19 -14.62 -3.85
CA LYS A 84 15.45 -15.04 -3.22
C LYS A 84 16.28 -16.02 -4.06
N GLN A 85 15.67 -16.69 -5.03
CA GLN A 85 16.35 -17.62 -5.93
C GLN A 85 16.92 -16.92 -7.15
N VAL A 86 16.52 -15.67 -7.42
CA VAL A 86 16.94 -14.87 -8.56
C VAL A 86 17.73 -13.61 -8.17
N TYR A 87 17.55 -13.15 -6.92
CA TYR A 87 18.20 -11.96 -6.38
C TYR A 87 18.55 -12.14 -4.88
N PRO A 88 19.75 -11.77 -4.43
CA PRO A 88 20.16 -11.90 -3.04
C PRO A 88 19.42 -10.87 -2.18
N LEU A 89 18.59 -11.34 -1.24
CA LEU A 89 17.79 -10.48 -0.33
C LEU A 89 18.50 -10.18 1.01
N GLY A 90 19.71 -10.71 1.24
CA GLY A 90 20.37 -10.64 2.54
C GLY A 90 19.53 -11.33 3.61
N ASP A 91 19.32 -10.68 4.75
CA ASP A 91 18.56 -11.20 5.89
C ASP A 91 17.05 -11.00 5.76
N MET A 92 16.58 -10.41 4.64
CA MET A 92 15.15 -10.24 4.39
C MET A 92 14.50 -11.56 3.94
N GLU A 93 13.42 -11.95 4.61
CA GLU A 93 12.53 -13.01 4.14
C GLU A 93 11.32 -12.39 3.44
N LEU A 94 11.13 -12.79 2.18
CA LEU A 94 9.98 -12.38 1.38
C LEU A 94 9.38 -13.62 0.74
N ASN A 95 8.11 -13.89 1.02
CA ASN A 95 7.35 -15.00 0.45
C ASN A 95 5.94 -14.54 0.12
N GLY A 96 5.20 -15.39 -0.61
CA GLY A 96 3.81 -15.17 -0.96
C GLY A 96 3.61 -14.91 -2.44
N THR A 97 2.35 -14.73 -2.80
CA THR A 97 1.95 -14.59 -4.21
C THR A 97 1.13 -13.33 -4.40
N ILE A 98 1.47 -12.57 -5.43
CA ILE A 98 0.68 -11.46 -5.95
C ILE A 98 0.04 -11.90 -7.25
N ASN A 99 -1.30 -11.87 -7.34
CA ASN A 99 -2.05 -12.08 -8.57
C ASN A 99 -2.64 -10.74 -9.00
N ALA A 100 -2.30 -10.29 -10.20
CA ALA A 100 -2.80 -9.06 -10.78
C ALA A 100 -3.58 -9.34 -12.06
N ASP A 101 -4.78 -8.79 -12.16
CA ASP A 101 -5.55 -8.68 -13.40
C ASP A 101 -6.37 -7.39 -13.29
N MET A 102 -5.76 -6.28 -13.69
CA MET A 102 -6.36 -4.96 -13.54
C MET A 102 -6.10 -4.09 -14.76
N GLN A 103 -7.05 -3.23 -15.05
CA GLN A 103 -6.94 -2.19 -16.07
C GLN A 103 -7.55 -0.88 -15.59
N MET A 104 -6.93 0.22 -15.96
CA MET A 104 -7.49 1.54 -15.71
C MET A 104 -7.13 2.52 -16.82
N SER A 105 -8.03 3.45 -17.10
CA SER A 105 -7.76 4.57 -18.01
C SER A 105 -8.67 5.75 -17.72
N GLY A 106 -8.19 6.93 -18.00
CA GLY A 106 -8.94 8.18 -17.81
C GLY A 106 -8.03 9.38 -17.65
N ARG A 107 -8.62 10.46 -17.17
CA ARG A 107 -7.92 11.69 -16.82
C ARG A 107 -8.10 12.00 -15.35
N LEU A 108 -7.09 12.61 -14.74
CA LEU A 108 -7.20 13.01 -13.35
C LEU A 108 -8.32 14.02 -13.12
N SER A 109 -8.52 14.97 -14.05
CA SER A 109 -9.63 15.95 -14.01
C SER A 109 -11.01 15.30 -13.98
N TYR A 110 -11.20 14.09 -14.49
CA TYR A 110 -12.47 13.39 -14.39
C TYR A 110 -12.77 12.97 -12.95
N ILE A 111 -11.74 12.60 -12.18
CA ILE A 111 -11.88 12.27 -10.75
C ILE A 111 -12.18 13.54 -9.95
N GLU A 112 -11.43 14.63 -10.20
CA GLU A 112 -11.59 15.90 -9.51
C GLU A 112 -12.99 16.51 -9.72
N LYS A 113 -13.62 16.22 -10.88
CA LYS A 113 -14.97 16.67 -11.24
C LYS A 113 -16.05 15.62 -11.00
N GLU A 114 -15.71 14.51 -10.35
CA GLU A 114 -16.61 13.37 -10.10
C GLU A 114 -17.26 12.76 -11.37
N GLN A 115 -16.58 12.89 -12.50
CA GLN A 115 -17.03 12.37 -13.81
C GLN A 115 -16.56 10.93 -14.01
N TYR A 116 -16.92 10.05 -13.12
CA TYR A 116 -16.47 8.65 -13.09
C TYR A 116 -16.89 7.84 -14.31
N ASP A 117 -17.97 8.23 -14.99
CA ASP A 117 -18.44 7.59 -16.23
C ASP A 117 -17.45 7.74 -17.39
N ASN A 118 -16.58 8.75 -17.33
CA ASN A 118 -15.54 8.97 -18.33
C ASN A 118 -14.26 8.17 -18.03
N MET A 119 -14.25 7.38 -16.96
CA MET A 119 -13.14 6.56 -16.54
C MET A 119 -13.43 5.09 -16.68
N LYS A 120 -12.36 4.33 -16.88
CA LYS A 120 -12.41 2.86 -16.77
C LYS A 120 -11.43 2.46 -15.67
N ALA A 121 -11.88 1.68 -14.73
CA ALA A 121 -11.03 0.97 -13.78
C ALA A 121 -11.76 -0.31 -13.40
N SER A 122 -11.09 -1.42 -13.54
CA SER A 122 -11.65 -2.73 -13.22
C SER A 122 -10.55 -3.73 -12.95
N GLY A 123 -10.91 -4.83 -12.33
CA GLY A 123 -10.00 -5.91 -12.04
C GLY A 123 -9.59 -5.97 -10.57
N THR A 124 -8.63 -6.83 -10.30
CA THR A 124 -8.22 -7.16 -8.94
C THR A 124 -6.70 -7.29 -8.81
N ILE A 125 -6.21 -7.03 -7.59
CA ILE A 125 -4.91 -7.48 -7.13
C ILE A 125 -5.15 -8.31 -5.86
N GLY A 126 -4.77 -9.58 -5.91
CA GLY A 126 -4.85 -10.50 -4.78
C GLY A 126 -3.48 -10.75 -4.17
N LEU A 127 -3.39 -10.69 -2.84
CA LEU A 127 -2.22 -11.10 -2.07
C LEU A 127 -2.56 -12.39 -1.33
N THR A 128 -1.66 -13.38 -1.35
CA THR A 128 -1.87 -14.66 -0.68
C THR A 128 -0.58 -15.13 -0.03
N ASN A 129 -0.68 -15.53 1.24
CA ASN A 129 0.44 -16.07 2.03
C ASN A 129 1.70 -15.19 1.99
N MET A 130 1.49 -13.87 1.99
CA MET A 130 2.59 -12.90 2.00
C MET A 130 3.27 -12.93 3.36
N LYS A 131 4.57 -13.14 3.37
CA LYS A 131 5.40 -13.04 4.57
C LYS A 131 6.54 -12.07 4.29
N LEU A 132 6.64 -11.08 5.14
CA LEU A 132 7.74 -10.13 5.13
C LEU A 132 8.38 -10.15 6.51
N LYS A 133 9.68 -10.46 6.53
CA LYS A 133 10.49 -10.41 7.73
C LYS A 133 11.72 -9.57 7.45
N MET A 134 11.93 -8.58 8.27
CA MET A 134 13.08 -7.66 8.19
C MET A 134 13.67 -7.49 9.58
N GLN A 135 14.94 -7.19 9.64
CA GLN A 135 15.60 -6.85 10.89
C GLN A 135 14.93 -5.63 11.51
N ASP A 136 14.75 -5.64 12.83
CA ASP A 136 14.20 -4.53 13.63
C ASP A 136 12.74 -4.14 13.33
N MET A 137 12.00 -4.97 12.59
CA MET A 137 10.57 -4.78 12.36
C MET A 137 9.76 -6.02 12.77
N PRO A 138 8.52 -5.86 13.26
CA PRO A 138 7.64 -7.00 13.50
C PRO A 138 7.40 -7.79 12.20
N ASP A 139 7.39 -9.11 12.29
CA ASP A 139 7.05 -9.98 11.17
C ASP A 139 5.64 -9.64 10.65
N VAL A 140 5.48 -9.49 9.33
CA VAL A 140 4.19 -9.26 8.68
C VAL A 140 3.78 -10.51 7.91
N ASP A 141 2.62 -11.07 8.25
CA ASP A 141 2.03 -12.24 7.59
C ASP A 141 0.62 -11.89 7.09
N ILE A 142 0.48 -11.65 5.77
CA ILE A 142 -0.82 -11.44 5.13
C ILE A 142 -1.29 -12.78 4.58
N LYS A 143 -2.24 -13.42 5.23
CA LYS A 143 -2.81 -14.69 4.77
C LYS A 143 -3.55 -14.50 3.47
N LYS A 144 -4.39 -13.48 3.40
CA LYS A 144 -5.15 -13.10 2.21
C LYS A 144 -5.46 -11.62 2.25
N SER A 145 -5.48 -11.01 1.07
CA SER A 145 -6.01 -9.65 0.86
C SER A 145 -6.43 -9.49 -0.60
N LEU A 146 -7.57 -8.88 -0.84
CA LEU A 146 -8.10 -8.65 -2.18
C LEU A 146 -8.41 -7.17 -2.38
N PHE A 147 -7.75 -6.57 -3.37
CA PHE A 147 -8.00 -5.23 -3.87
C PHE A 147 -8.84 -5.32 -5.14
N THR A 148 -10.01 -4.69 -5.13
CA THR A 148 -10.90 -4.58 -6.29
C THR A 148 -10.98 -3.14 -6.74
N PHE A 149 -10.66 -2.87 -8.01
CA PHE A 149 -10.58 -1.54 -8.59
C PHE A 149 -11.88 -1.17 -9.29
N THR A 150 -12.36 0.04 -9.03
CA THR A 150 -13.46 0.69 -9.73
C THR A 150 -13.09 2.14 -10.04
N PRO A 151 -13.74 2.84 -10.95
CA PRO A 151 -13.43 4.25 -11.20
C PRO A 151 -13.58 5.15 -9.97
N LYS A 152 -14.52 4.82 -9.10
CA LYS A 152 -14.88 5.65 -7.95
C LYS A 152 -14.11 5.32 -6.68
N TYR A 153 -13.78 4.04 -6.49
CA TYR A 153 -13.14 3.57 -5.27
C TYR A 153 -12.30 2.31 -5.49
N LEU A 154 -11.36 2.11 -4.61
CA LEU A 154 -10.63 0.88 -4.40
C LEU A 154 -11.23 0.17 -3.18
N GLN A 155 -11.71 -1.06 -3.36
CA GLN A 155 -12.20 -1.90 -2.28
C GLN A 155 -11.09 -2.83 -1.80
N LEU A 156 -10.83 -2.81 -0.50
CA LEU A 156 -10.02 -3.82 0.19
C LEU A 156 -10.97 -4.78 0.90
N SER A 157 -10.83 -6.05 0.65
CA SER A 157 -11.66 -7.10 1.26
C SER A 157 -10.86 -8.35 1.60
N GLU A 158 -11.46 -9.24 2.37
CA GLU A 158 -10.87 -10.52 2.76
C GLU A 158 -9.46 -10.40 3.38
N THR A 159 -9.16 -9.25 3.99
CA THR A 159 -7.83 -9.00 4.52
C THR A 159 -7.67 -9.62 5.88
N THR A 160 -6.71 -10.54 5.98
CA THR A 160 -6.27 -11.13 7.24
C THR A 160 -4.76 -10.98 7.31
N VAL A 161 -4.29 -10.22 8.29
CA VAL A 161 -2.87 -9.93 8.50
C VAL A 161 -2.49 -10.13 9.96
N ASN A 162 -1.33 -10.72 10.20
CA ASN A 162 -0.67 -10.71 11.49
C ASN A 162 0.55 -9.79 11.41
N ILE A 163 0.72 -8.91 12.39
CA ILE A 163 1.91 -8.07 12.55
C ILE A 163 2.49 -8.41 13.93
N GLY A 164 3.57 -9.18 13.94
CA GLY A 164 4.04 -9.83 15.15
C GLY A 164 2.95 -10.75 15.72
N LYS A 165 2.45 -10.44 16.92
CA LYS A 165 1.36 -11.18 17.59
C LYS A 165 -0.03 -10.59 17.30
N ASN A 166 -0.10 -9.44 16.66
CA ASN A 166 -1.36 -8.75 16.39
C ASN A 166 -2.10 -9.42 15.24
N ASP A 167 -3.29 -9.93 15.49
CA ASP A 167 -4.18 -10.51 14.49
C ASP A 167 -5.19 -9.46 14.02
N ILE A 168 -5.18 -9.15 12.74
CA ILE A 168 -6.03 -8.11 12.17
C ILE A 168 -6.82 -8.68 11.00
N THR A 169 -8.14 -8.52 11.04
CA THR A 169 -8.99 -8.63 9.85
C THR A 169 -9.51 -7.26 9.50
N ALA A 170 -9.49 -6.92 8.21
CA ALA A 170 -9.84 -5.59 7.76
C ALA A 170 -10.59 -5.61 6.44
N ASP A 171 -11.58 -4.74 6.34
CA ASP A 171 -12.24 -4.35 5.10
C ASP A 171 -12.20 -2.83 4.99
N SER A 172 -11.96 -2.34 3.78
CA SER A 172 -11.85 -0.90 3.55
C SER A 172 -12.36 -0.51 2.17
N ARG A 173 -12.80 0.73 2.07
CA ARG A 173 -13.11 1.38 0.82
C ARG A 173 -12.39 2.71 0.76
N PHE A 174 -11.50 2.85 -0.22
CA PHE A 174 -10.69 4.04 -0.44
C PHE A 174 -11.24 4.83 -1.62
N GLU A 175 -11.69 6.04 -1.37
CA GLU A 175 -12.12 6.99 -2.39
C GLU A 175 -10.98 7.94 -2.75
N ASN A 176 -11.00 8.47 -3.97
CA ASN A 176 -9.93 9.33 -4.50
C ASN A 176 -8.53 8.68 -4.52
N TYR A 177 -8.46 7.35 -4.58
CA TYR A 177 -7.20 6.61 -4.52
C TYR A 177 -6.26 6.93 -5.70
N ILE A 178 -6.81 7.24 -6.88
CA ILE A 178 -6.02 7.62 -8.07
C ILE A 178 -5.42 9.03 -7.88
N GLY A 179 -6.23 9.98 -7.40
CA GLY A 179 -5.75 11.32 -7.08
C GLY A 179 -4.66 11.31 -5.99
N TYR A 180 -4.83 10.45 -4.98
CA TYR A 180 -3.82 10.23 -3.96
C TYR A 180 -2.52 9.68 -4.56
N ALA A 181 -2.61 8.65 -5.41
CA ALA A 181 -1.45 8.00 -6.02
C ALA A 181 -0.69 8.91 -7.00
N LEU A 182 -1.41 9.74 -7.78
CA LEU A 182 -0.80 10.57 -8.82
C LEU A 182 -0.35 11.96 -8.33
N LYS A 183 -1.03 12.53 -7.35
CA LYS A 183 -0.78 13.91 -6.86
C LYS A 183 -0.70 14.04 -5.33
N GLY A 184 -0.78 12.96 -4.58
CA GLY A 184 -0.76 13.03 -3.11
C GLY A 184 -1.95 13.78 -2.50
N THR A 185 -3.08 13.87 -3.22
CA THR A 185 -4.32 14.47 -2.70
C THR A 185 -4.90 13.63 -1.58
N THR A 186 -5.91 14.13 -0.88
CA THR A 186 -6.46 13.43 0.28
C THR A 186 -7.11 12.10 -0.11
N LEU A 187 -6.61 11.01 0.47
CA LEU A 187 -7.24 9.69 0.43
C LEU A 187 -8.38 9.67 1.43
N LYS A 188 -9.59 9.41 0.95
CA LYS A 188 -10.79 9.30 1.80
C LYS A 188 -11.20 7.84 1.90
N GLY A 189 -11.85 7.46 3.00
CA GLY A 189 -12.35 6.10 3.08
C GLY A 189 -12.98 5.71 4.39
N THR A 190 -13.45 4.47 4.37
CA THR A 190 -13.93 3.75 5.55
C THR A 190 -13.06 2.55 5.79
N LEU A 191 -12.81 2.21 7.04
CA LEU A 191 -12.00 1.06 7.44
C LEU A 191 -12.70 0.35 8.61
N ASN A 192 -12.99 -0.93 8.43
CA ASN A 192 -13.47 -1.79 9.51
C ASN A 192 -12.33 -2.69 9.95
N ILE A 193 -12.05 -2.70 11.25
CA ILE A 193 -10.98 -3.52 11.83
C ILE A 193 -11.56 -4.42 12.92
N HIS A 194 -11.20 -5.70 12.85
CA HIS A 194 -11.41 -6.65 13.92
C HIS A 194 -10.07 -7.26 14.34
N SER A 195 -9.88 -7.44 15.65
CA SER A 195 -8.72 -8.12 16.19
C SER A 195 -9.12 -8.84 17.49
N ASN A 196 -8.57 -10.04 17.70
CA ASN A 196 -8.69 -10.73 19.00
C ASN A 196 -7.62 -10.24 19.97
N TYR A 197 -6.44 -9.89 19.46
CA TYR A 197 -5.31 -9.40 20.24
C TYR A 197 -4.60 -8.28 19.50
N PHE A 198 -4.55 -7.08 20.10
CA PHE A 198 -3.93 -5.91 19.55
C PHE A 198 -3.03 -5.21 20.57
N ASN A 199 -1.73 -5.28 20.37
CA ASN A 199 -0.73 -4.62 21.22
C ASN A 199 -0.29 -3.30 20.59
N LEU A 200 -0.82 -2.19 21.08
CA LEU A 200 -0.47 -0.86 20.59
C LEU A 200 1.02 -0.53 20.78
N ASN A 201 1.66 -1.13 21.77
CA ASN A 201 3.08 -0.86 22.06
C ASN A 201 3.98 -1.29 20.89
N ASP A 202 3.61 -2.35 20.13
CA ASP A 202 4.37 -2.85 19.00
C ASP A 202 4.45 -1.82 17.84
N PHE A 203 3.48 -0.89 17.78
CA PHE A 203 3.41 0.15 16.76
C PHE A 203 4.04 1.47 17.21
N MET A 204 4.19 1.69 18.51
CA MET A 204 4.77 2.91 19.07
C MET A 204 6.29 2.91 18.99
N THR A 205 6.92 1.76 19.18
CA THR A 205 8.38 1.61 19.11
C THR A 205 8.89 1.75 17.67
N ALA A 206 8.16 1.26 16.66
CA ALA A 206 8.54 1.36 15.26
C ALA A 206 8.54 2.81 14.73
N SER A 207 7.79 3.73 15.37
CA SER A 207 7.76 5.15 14.98
C SER A 207 8.92 5.95 15.56
N ALA A 208 9.57 5.48 16.61
CA ALA A 208 10.69 6.18 17.25
C ALA A 208 12.00 6.08 16.45
N ASP A 209 12.20 4.99 15.71
CA ASP A 209 13.44 4.75 14.94
C ASP A 209 13.45 5.40 13.55
N SER A 210 12.29 5.84 13.04
CA SER A 210 12.18 6.47 11.70
C SER A 210 12.40 8.00 11.70
N VAL A 211 12.67 8.64 12.83
CA VAL A 211 12.84 10.12 12.96
C VAL A 211 14.30 10.56 13.17
N ALA A 212 15.26 9.70 12.91
CA ALA A 212 16.69 10.08 13.03
C ALA A 212 17.26 10.57 11.69
N THR A 213 16.78 11.71 11.17
CA THR A 213 17.60 12.66 10.36
C THR A 213 16.82 13.94 10.05
N THR A 214 16.79 14.88 10.98
CA THR A 214 16.95 16.33 10.69
C THR A 214 17.18 17.06 12.02
N GLU A 215 18.37 17.62 12.17
CA GLU A 215 18.69 18.52 13.26
C GLU A 215 17.84 19.79 13.19
N ALA A 216 17.15 20.14 14.28
CA ALA A 216 17.05 21.51 14.74
C ALA A 216 16.33 21.63 16.10
N ALA A 217 17.10 22.17 17.07
CA ALA A 217 16.67 22.97 18.20
C ALA A 217 15.78 22.36 19.31
N ALA A 218 16.43 22.16 20.44
CA ALA A 218 15.86 21.90 21.75
C ALA A 218 14.90 23.00 22.20
N THR A 219 13.74 22.63 22.70
CA THR A 219 13.11 23.25 23.88
C THR A 219 12.24 22.21 24.58
N ASP A 220 12.54 22.08 25.85
CA ASP A 220 11.85 21.47 26.98
C ASP A 220 10.41 20.99 26.74
N SER A 221 10.20 19.68 26.78
CA SER A 221 8.94 19.10 27.26
C SER A 221 9.09 17.58 27.49
N THR A 222 8.66 17.16 28.64
CA THR A 222 8.42 15.78 29.08
C THR A 222 8.12 14.81 27.93
N ALA A 223 9.03 13.84 27.74
CA ALA A 223 8.89 12.77 26.75
C ALA A 223 7.61 11.96 27.03
N ILE A 224 6.54 12.31 26.35
CA ILE A 224 5.36 11.48 26.20
C ILE A 224 5.72 10.46 25.11
N ALA A 225 5.54 9.17 25.42
CA ALA A 225 5.75 8.03 24.53
C ALA A 225 5.40 8.33 23.07
N GLY A 226 6.24 7.88 22.14
CA GLY A 226 6.28 8.19 20.72
C GLY A 226 4.95 8.61 20.09
N VAL A 227 4.90 9.84 19.61
CA VAL A 227 3.73 10.36 18.90
C VAL A 227 3.68 9.70 17.53
N ILE A 228 2.65 8.90 17.27
CA ILE A 228 2.39 8.39 15.91
C ILE A 228 1.98 9.59 15.06
N GLU A 229 2.82 9.96 14.10
CA GLU A 229 2.50 11.05 13.18
C GLU A 229 1.39 10.61 12.22
N VAL A 230 0.24 11.27 12.30
CA VAL A 230 -0.91 11.00 11.44
C VAL A 230 -0.79 11.82 10.16
N PRO A 231 -0.75 11.21 8.97
CA PRO A 231 -0.68 11.94 7.72
C PRO A 231 -1.87 12.89 7.52
N ARG A 232 -1.60 14.13 7.07
CA ARG A 232 -2.65 15.13 6.88
C ARG A 232 -3.53 14.91 5.66
N ASN A 233 -3.03 14.12 4.71
CA ASN A 233 -3.74 13.76 3.47
C ASN A 233 -4.53 12.46 3.57
N ILE A 234 -5.02 12.15 4.77
CA ILE A 234 -5.92 11.03 5.06
C ILE A 234 -7.17 11.55 5.73
N ASP A 235 -8.35 11.11 5.26
CA ASP A 235 -9.67 11.39 5.84
C ASP A 235 -10.43 10.07 5.93
N PHE A 236 -10.29 9.37 7.06
CA PHE A 236 -10.85 8.04 7.29
C PHE A 236 -11.84 8.02 8.44
N GLN A 237 -12.90 7.24 8.24
CA GLN A 237 -13.76 6.77 9.31
C GLN A 237 -13.44 5.29 9.55
N MET A 238 -13.02 4.98 10.76
CA MET A 238 -12.66 3.63 11.16
C MET A 238 -13.63 3.12 12.22
N ASP A 239 -14.21 1.95 11.98
CA ASP A 239 -14.93 1.18 12.98
C ASP A 239 -14.01 0.09 13.51
N ALA A 240 -13.70 0.12 14.80
CA ALA A 240 -12.80 -0.81 15.46
C ALA A 240 -13.56 -1.72 16.42
N ASN A 241 -13.33 -3.02 16.32
CA ASN A 241 -13.81 -4.02 17.27
C ASN A 241 -12.61 -4.88 17.69
N LEU A 242 -12.09 -4.63 18.88
CA LEU A 242 -10.85 -5.22 19.39
C LEU A 242 -11.16 -5.93 20.70
N LYS A 243 -10.99 -7.27 20.74
CA LYS A 243 -11.34 -8.05 21.93
C LYS A 243 -10.37 -7.80 23.09
N GLN A 244 -9.08 -7.73 22.80
CA GLN A 244 -8.06 -7.42 23.80
C GLN A 244 -7.08 -6.41 23.22
N VAL A 245 -6.87 -5.30 23.91
CA VAL A 245 -5.91 -4.26 23.54
C VAL A 245 -4.92 -4.08 24.69
N LEU A 246 -3.64 -4.12 24.34
CA LEU A 246 -2.55 -3.77 25.26
C LEU A 246 -2.04 -2.38 24.93
N PHE A 247 -1.99 -1.52 25.94
CA PHE A 247 -1.41 -0.18 25.82
C PHE A 247 -0.64 0.15 27.11
N ASP A 248 0.64 0.39 26.99
CA ASP A 248 1.58 0.45 28.10
C ASP A 248 1.47 -0.85 28.96
N LYS A 249 1.12 -0.74 30.20
CA LYS A 249 0.90 -1.87 31.15
C LYS A 249 -0.58 -2.19 31.35
N MET A 250 -1.46 -1.53 30.63
CA MET A 250 -2.91 -1.70 30.77
C MET A 250 -3.45 -2.68 29.74
N THR A 251 -4.45 -3.44 30.15
CA THR A 251 -5.22 -4.32 29.28
C THR A 251 -6.65 -3.81 29.22
N PHE A 252 -7.10 -3.55 28.00
CA PHE A 252 -8.51 -3.21 27.71
C PHE A 252 -9.17 -4.39 27.03
N ASN A 253 -10.39 -4.70 27.42
CA ASN A 253 -11.17 -5.77 26.84
C ASN A 253 -12.41 -5.25 26.14
N ASN A 254 -12.77 -5.90 25.01
CA ASN A 254 -13.94 -5.58 24.21
C ASN A 254 -14.01 -4.10 23.84
N MET A 255 -12.88 -3.56 23.38
CA MET A 255 -12.83 -2.18 22.90
C MET A 255 -13.58 -2.07 21.58
N ASN A 256 -14.61 -1.23 21.58
CA ASN A 256 -15.37 -0.88 20.39
C ASN A 256 -15.45 0.63 20.29
N GLY A 257 -15.38 1.14 19.06
CA GLY A 257 -15.49 2.59 18.85
C GLY A 257 -15.30 2.98 17.40
N LYS A 258 -15.60 4.24 17.16
CA LYS A 258 -15.33 4.89 15.88
C LYS A 258 -14.17 5.85 16.04
N LEU A 259 -13.21 5.74 15.12
CA LEU A 259 -12.13 6.69 15.01
C LEU A 259 -12.31 7.49 13.72
N VAL A 260 -12.15 8.80 13.82
CA VAL A 260 -12.10 9.68 12.66
C VAL A 260 -10.68 10.21 12.55
N VAL A 261 -10.01 9.84 11.48
CA VAL A 261 -8.65 10.30 11.16
C VAL A 261 -8.77 11.38 10.10
N LYS A 262 -8.46 12.61 10.45
CA LYS A 262 -8.58 13.75 9.54
C LYS A 262 -7.62 14.87 9.91
N ASP A 263 -7.03 15.53 8.91
CA ASP A 263 -6.15 16.70 9.07
C ASP A 263 -5.02 16.48 10.08
N GLY A 264 -4.46 15.27 10.13
CA GLY A 264 -3.41 14.92 11.07
C GLY A 264 -3.88 14.70 12.50
N LYS A 265 -5.17 14.52 12.74
CA LYS A 265 -5.79 14.28 14.05
C LYS A 265 -6.56 12.96 14.05
N VAL A 266 -6.67 12.38 15.24
CA VAL A 266 -7.50 11.21 15.50
C VAL A 266 -8.53 11.59 16.56
N ASP A 267 -9.79 11.58 16.19
CA ASP A 267 -10.93 11.77 17.10
C ASP A 267 -11.56 10.40 17.39
N MET A 268 -11.72 10.09 18.66
CA MET A 268 -12.41 8.87 19.10
C MET A 268 -13.86 9.20 19.46
N LYS A 269 -14.80 8.42 18.94
CA LYS A 269 -16.24 8.60 19.18
C LYS A 269 -16.86 7.29 19.62
N ASN A 270 -17.81 7.36 20.56
CA ASN A 270 -18.55 6.19 21.06
C ASN A 270 -17.62 5.05 21.49
N LEU A 271 -16.55 5.41 22.20
CA LEU A 271 -15.58 4.43 22.69
C LEU A 271 -16.16 3.71 23.90
N SER A 272 -16.24 2.39 23.82
CA SER A 272 -16.56 1.52 24.95
C SER A 272 -15.47 0.50 25.16
N MET A 273 -15.09 0.23 26.41
CA MET A 273 -14.08 -0.74 26.77
C MET A 273 -14.23 -1.21 28.20
N GLY A 274 -13.84 -2.45 28.47
CA GLY A 274 -13.68 -2.98 29.81
C GLY A 274 -12.24 -2.84 30.30
N THR A 275 -12.04 -2.35 31.51
CA THR A 275 -10.73 -2.28 32.16
C THR A 275 -10.86 -2.40 33.67
N MET A 276 -9.88 -3.02 34.34
CA MET A 276 -9.81 -3.12 35.81
C MET A 276 -11.10 -3.61 36.50
N GLY A 277 -11.89 -4.48 35.81
CA GLY A 277 -13.16 -5.00 36.34
C GLY A 277 -14.36 -4.08 36.19
N GLY A 278 -14.22 -2.92 35.50
CA GLY A 278 -15.30 -1.99 35.17
C GLY A 278 -15.40 -1.78 33.65
N ASN A 279 -16.44 -1.06 33.25
CA ASN A 279 -16.64 -0.62 31.88
C ASN A 279 -16.59 0.91 31.79
N VAL A 280 -15.99 1.39 30.70
CA VAL A 280 -15.97 2.81 30.31
C VAL A 280 -16.76 2.95 29.01
N VAL A 281 -17.62 3.94 28.96
CA VAL A 281 -18.44 4.29 27.79
C VAL A 281 -18.34 5.78 27.51
#